data_dbe00a49d0d96e00014765182bbb0bb7
#
_entry.id   dbe00a49d0d96e00014765182bbb0bb7
#
_cell.length_a   1.000
_cell.length_b   1.000
_cell.length_c   1.000
_cell.angle_alpha   90.00
_cell.angle_beta   90.00
_cell.angle_gamma   90.00
#
_symmetry.space_group_name_H-M   'P 1'
#
loop_
_entity.id
_entity.type
_entity.pdbx_description
1 polymer ?
#
loop_
_entity_poly.entity_id
_entity_poly.type
_entity_poly.pdbx_seq_one_letter_code
_entity_poly.pdbx_strand_id
1 'polypeptide(L)'
;MPQRSEGAGLIVALVMLVVMSMSALALVRAVSTGILVAGNFAFRQAAVMAAEAGSEAAIVWLTARATLPDLYTDQPDHGYYASLPESLDISGSAPPNATVAIDWENDECNSRTGIACVGASKETAKDGAGQTIQYVVHRLCRSSGSPKDAANSCLLYQESSQVSSKKGQFSYGAASRFTRDSAVYYRITTRVRGPRNTTVFVQTLVHF
;
A
#
# COMPACT_ATOMS: atom_id res chain seq x y z
N MET A 1 -28.57 76.00 3.77
CA MET A 1 -28.36 75.53 2.39
C MET A 1 -27.76 74.14 2.46
N PRO A 2 -28.45 73.07 2.04
CA PRO A 2 -27.85 71.76 2.05
C PRO A 2 -26.88 71.65 0.87
N GLN A 3 -25.61 71.39 1.15
CA GLN A 3 -24.62 71.11 0.14
C GLN A 3 -24.98 69.79 -0.57
N ARG A 4 -25.21 69.85 -1.85
CA ARG A 4 -25.43 68.70 -2.73
C ARG A 4 -24.15 67.83 -2.79
N SER A 5 -24.19 66.68 -2.18
CA SER A 5 -23.14 65.68 -2.26
C SER A 5 -23.32 64.78 -3.48
N GLU A 6 -23.52 65.31 -4.67
CA GLU A 6 -23.81 64.58 -5.89
C GLU A 6 -22.60 63.73 -6.36
N GLY A 7 -21.35 64.06 -5.96
CA GLY A 7 -20.17 63.28 -6.29
C GLY A 7 -19.89 62.11 -5.37
N ALA A 8 -20.41 62.15 -4.13
CA ALA A 8 -20.14 61.04 -3.17
C ALA A 8 -20.84 59.70 -3.55
N GLY A 9 -22.04 59.77 -4.14
CA GLY A 9 -22.79 58.62 -4.58
C GLY A 9 -22.09 57.82 -5.69
N LEU A 10 -21.45 58.52 -6.62
CA LEU A 10 -20.73 57.89 -7.72
C LEU A 10 -19.48 57.18 -7.24
N ILE A 11 -18.75 57.73 -6.28
CA ILE A 11 -17.57 57.10 -5.67
C ILE A 11 -17.99 55.81 -4.91
N VAL A 12 -19.06 55.86 -4.13
CA VAL A 12 -19.59 54.70 -3.38
C VAL A 12 -20.03 53.60 -4.34
N ALA A 13 -20.75 53.96 -5.43
CA ALA A 13 -21.14 52.95 -6.44
C ALA A 13 -19.95 52.28 -7.12
N LEU A 14 -18.90 53.07 -7.44
CA LEU A 14 -17.69 52.54 -8.06
C LEU A 14 -16.92 51.61 -7.11
N VAL A 15 -16.79 51.98 -5.82
CA VAL A 15 -16.16 51.14 -4.81
C VAL A 15 -16.94 49.80 -4.62
N MET A 16 -18.27 49.87 -4.54
CA MET A 16 -19.12 48.68 -4.44
C MET A 16 -18.95 47.76 -5.64
N LEU A 17 -18.87 48.27 -6.85
CA LEU A 17 -18.69 47.51 -8.06
C LEU A 17 -17.32 46.81 -8.07
N VAL A 18 -16.25 47.47 -7.64
CA VAL A 18 -14.92 46.90 -7.52
C VAL A 18 -14.90 45.78 -6.48
N VAL A 19 -15.51 45.98 -5.31
CA VAL A 19 -15.58 44.97 -4.25
C VAL A 19 -16.37 43.73 -4.73
N MET A 20 -17.50 43.93 -5.40
CA MET A 20 -18.28 42.82 -5.96
C MET A 20 -17.50 42.05 -7.03
N SER A 21 -16.75 42.75 -7.90
CA SER A 21 -15.93 42.12 -8.92
C SER A 21 -14.79 41.28 -8.32
N MET A 22 -14.11 41.80 -7.28
CA MET A 22 -13.08 41.06 -6.55
C MET A 22 -13.63 39.83 -5.85
N SER A 23 -14.81 39.93 -5.23
CA SER A 23 -15.50 38.82 -4.58
C SER A 23 -15.89 37.74 -5.57
N ALA A 24 -16.38 38.09 -6.75
CA ALA A 24 -16.72 37.15 -7.81
C ALA A 24 -15.47 36.38 -8.31
N LEU A 25 -14.36 37.10 -8.54
CA LEU A 25 -13.09 36.47 -8.94
C LEU A 25 -12.54 35.51 -7.87
N ALA A 26 -12.64 35.91 -6.59
CA ALA A 26 -12.22 35.04 -5.48
C ALA A 26 -13.03 33.72 -5.43
N LEU A 27 -14.34 33.82 -5.63
CA LEU A 27 -15.24 32.67 -5.66
C LEU A 27 -14.88 31.71 -6.81
N VAL A 28 -14.67 32.23 -8.02
CA VAL A 28 -14.30 31.43 -9.18
C VAL A 28 -12.97 30.66 -8.92
N ARG A 29 -11.98 31.35 -8.35
CA ARG A 29 -10.71 30.73 -8.00
C ARG A 29 -10.88 29.65 -6.94
N ALA A 30 -11.67 29.89 -5.91
CA ALA A 30 -11.93 28.90 -4.86
C ALA A 30 -12.60 27.64 -5.42
N VAL A 31 -13.60 27.77 -6.27
CA VAL A 31 -14.29 26.66 -6.94
C VAL A 31 -13.33 25.88 -7.85
N SER A 32 -12.53 26.56 -8.66
CA SER A 32 -11.57 25.93 -9.56
C SER A 32 -10.53 25.11 -8.80
N THR A 33 -10.00 25.67 -7.70
CA THR A 33 -9.06 24.92 -6.83
C THR A 33 -9.74 23.72 -6.18
N GLY A 34 -10.97 23.88 -5.70
CA GLY A 34 -11.76 22.80 -5.12
C GLY A 34 -11.97 21.63 -6.08
N ILE A 35 -12.27 21.90 -7.34
CA ILE A 35 -12.44 20.87 -8.40
C ILE A 35 -11.12 20.11 -8.64
N LEU A 36 -9.98 20.82 -8.70
CA LEU A 36 -8.68 20.20 -8.89
C LEU A 36 -8.30 19.28 -7.72
N VAL A 37 -8.53 19.74 -6.49
CA VAL A 37 -8.27 18.94 -5.28
C VAL A 37 -9.18 17.72 -5.23
N ALA A 38 -10.48 17.88 -5.48
CA ALA A 38 -11.44 16.79 -5.51
C ALA A 38 -11.09 15.76 -6.59
N GLY A 39 -10.69 16.21 -7.79
CA GLY A 39 -10.24 15.34 -8.87
C GLY A 39 -9.02 14.50 -8.48
N ASN A 40 -7.99 15.12 -7.89
CA ASN A 40 -6.79 14.41 -7.44
C ASN A 40 -7.11 13.40 -6.33
N PHE A 41 -8.01 13.76 -5.42
CA PHE A 41 -8.47 12.85 -4.37
C PHE A 41 -9.22 11.66 -4.94
N ALA A 42 -10.11 11.87 -5.91
CA ALA A 42 -10.85 10.79 -6.57
C ALA A 42 -9.90 9.81 -7.30
N PHE A 43 -8.87 10.30 -8.00
CA PHE A 43 -7.86 9.44 -8.64
C PHE A 43 -7.08 8.62 -7.62
N ARG A 44 -6.71 9.23 -6.49
CA ARG A 44 -6.00 8.52 -5.42
C ARG A 44 -6.88 7.45 -4.78
N GLN A 45 -8.14 7.74 -4.53
CA GLN A 45 -9.09 6.78 -3.97
C GLN A 45 -9.34 5.61 -4.94
N ALA A 46 -9.50 5.89 -6.23
CA ALA A 46 -9.63 4.85 -7.24
C ALA A 46 -8.39 3.95 -7.30
N ALA A 47 -7.18 4.52 -7.19
CA ALA A 47 -5.95 3.74 -7.15
C ALA A 47 -5.82 2.87 -5.89
N VAL A 48 -6.29 3.33 -4.73
CA VAL A 48 -6.33 2.51 -3.51
C VAL A 48 -7.29 1.33 -3.68
N MET A 49 -8.48 1.55 -4.24
CA MET A 49 -9.43 0.47 -4.52
C MET A 49 -8.86 -0.54 -5.54
N ALA A 50 -8.14 -0.06 -6.55
CA ALA A 50 -7.47 -0.94 -7.51
C ALA A 50 -6.34 -1.75 -6.85
N ALA A 51 -5.67 -1.21 -5.82
CA ALA A 51 -4.65 -1.94 -5.06
C ALA A 51 -5.23 -3.12 -4.27
N GLU A 52 -6.49 -3.05 -3.86
CA GLU A 52 -7.18 -4.16 -3.20
C GLU A 52 -7.27 -5.37 -4.13
N ALA A 53 -7.56 -5.16 -5.42
CA ALA A 53 -7.58 -6.23 -6.41
C ALA A 53 -6.20 -6.90 -6.58
N GLY A 54 -5.12 -6.13 -6.53
CA GLY A 54 -3.76 -6.67 -6.55
C GLY A 54 -3.43 -7.48 -5.29
N SER A 55 -3.83 -6.99 -4.13
CA SER A 55 -3.68 -7.72 -2.86
C SER A 55 -4.49 -9.01 -2.85
N GLU A 56 -5.71 -9.00 -3.35
CA GLU A 56 -6.57 -10.18 -3.52
C GLU A 56 -5.90 -11.23 -4.42
N ALA A 57 -5.39 -10.81 -5.57
CA ALA A 57 -4.67 -11.71 -6.48
C ALA A 57 -3.47 -12.39 -5.80
N ALA A 58 -2.70 -11.64 -5.00
CA ALA A 58 -1.59 -12.17 -4.23
C ALA A 58 -2.07 -13.17 -3.15
N ILE A 59 -3.17 -12.87 -2.45
CA ILE A 59 -3.76 -13.74 -1.43
C ILE A 59 -4.24 -15.05 -2.06
N VAL A 60 -4.94 -15.00 -3.18
CA VAL A 60 -5.39 -16.20 -3.91
C VAL A 60 -4.20 -17.07 -4.31
N TRP A 61 -3.14 -16.45 -4.83
CA TRP A 61 -1.92 -17.15 -5.21
C TRP A 61 -1.22 -17.79 -4.00
N LEU A 62 -1.12 -17.10 -2.86
CA LEU A 62 -0.56 -17.61 -1.62
C LEU A 62 -1.39 -18.76 -1.03
N THR A 63 -2.71 -18.60 -0.97
CA THR A 63 -3.62 -19.59 -0.40
C THR A 63 -3.52 -20.93 -1.12
N ALA A 64 -3.40 -20.88 -2.45
CA ALA A 64 -3.23 -22.10 -3.27
C ALA A 64 -1.92 -22.85 -2.98
N ARG A 65 -0.94 -22.23 -2.32
CA ARG A 65 0.41 -22.74 -2.05
C ARG A 65 0.78 -22.80 -0.57
N ALA A 66 -0.07 -22.36 0.33
CA ALA A 66 0.21 -22.20 1.75
C ALA A 66 0.70 -23.51 2.43
N THR A 67 0.26 -24.67 1.94
CA THR A 67 0.64 -25.99 2.46
C THR A 67 1.82 -26.62 1.70
N LEU A 68 2.31 -25.99 0.65
CA LEU A 68 3.36 -26.52 -0.21
C LEU A 68 4.75 -26.03 0.21
N PRO A 69 5.81 -26.82 0.02
CA PRO A 69 7.19 -26.38 0.27
C PRO A 69 7.66 -25.32 -0.73
N ASP A 70 6.88 -25.04 -1.78
CA ASP A 70 7.20 -24.03 -2.79
C ASP A 70 7.45 -22.65 -2.19
N LEU A 71 6.76 -22.33 -1.07
CA LEU A 71 6.95 -21.06 -0.35
C LEU A 71 8.23 -20.99 0.49
N TYR A 72 9.08 -22.04 0.44
CA TYR A 72 10.36 -22.01 1.14
C TYR A 72 11.48 -21.35 0.32
N THR A 73 11.25 -21.19 -0.98
CA THR A 73 12.19 -20.57 -1.93
C THR A 73 11.54 -19.39 -2.65
N ASP A 74 12.39 -18.52 -3.17
CA ASP A 74 11.94 -17.39 -3.94
C ASP A 74 11.32 -17.82 -5.27
N GLN A 75 10.26 -17.14 -5.68
CA GLN A 75 9.58 -17.32 -6.97
C GLN A 75 9.43 -15.97 -7.66
N PRO A 76 10.50 -15.44 -8.26
CA PRO A 76 10.52 -14.11 -8.86
C PRO A 76 9.47 -13.90 -9.95
N ASP A 77 9.17 -14.95 -10.73
CA ASP A 77 8.13 -14.89 -11.79
C ASP A 77 6.73 -14.52 -11.25
N HIS A 78 6.50 -14.77 -9.98
CA HIS A 78 5.26 -14.45 -9.27
C HIS A 78 5.40 -13.28 -8.31
N GLY A 79 6.57 -12.65 -8.26
CA GLY A 79 6.86 -11.57 -7.30
C GLY A 79 6.89 -12.06 -5.86
N TYR A 80 7.22 -13.32 -5.61
CA TYR A 80 7.28 -13.91 -4.28
C TYR A 80 8.71 -14.10 -3.78
N TYR A 81 8.97 -13.69 -2.53
CA TYR A 81 10.26 -13.83 -1.85
C TYR A 81 10.08 -14.46 -0.48
N ALA A 82 10.84 -15.53 -0.24
CA ALA A 82 10.76 -16.35 0.97
C ALA A 82 11.42 -15.68 2.20
N SER A 83 12.00 -14.51 2.04
CA SER A 83 12.60 -13.72 3.11
C SER A 83 12.31 -12.24 2.92
N LEU A 84 12.47 -11.47 4.01
CA LEU A 84 12.33 -10.02 4.01
C LEU A 84 13.70 -9.39 4.28
N PRO A 85 14.30 -8.68 3.31
CA PRO A 85 15.51 -7.90 3.53
C PRO A 85 15.31 -6.77 4.52
N GLU A 86 16.31 -6.51 5.39
CA GLU A 86 16.23 -5.47 6.43
C GLU A 86 16.10 -4.05 5.86
N SER A 87 16.70 -3.79 4.69
CA SER A 87 16.71 -2.45 4.05
C SER A 87 16.09 -2.49 2.66
N LEU A 88 14.84 -3.00 2.58
CA LEU A 88 14.09 -3.06 1.33
C LEU A 88 13.51 -1.68 0.98
N ASP A 89 13.89 -1.15 -0.18
CA ASP A 89 13.19 0.00 -0.76
C ASP A 89 11.95 -0.44 -1.53
N ILE A 90 10.81 -0.07 -0.98
CA ILE A 90 9.49 -0.37 -1.53
C ILE A 90 9.16 0.50 -2.73
N SER A 91 9.70 1.71 -2.76
CA SER A 91 9.38 2.68 -3.83
C SER A 91 10.12 2.40 -5.15
N GLY A 92 11.21 1.64 -5.09
CA GLY A 92 12.11 1.43 -6.22
C GLY A 92 12.97 2.65 -6.57
N SER A 93 12.96 3.71 -5.73
CA SER A 93 13.75 4.93 -5.95
C SER A 93 15.18 4.79 -5.45
N ALA A 94 15.48 3.70 -4.73
CA ALA A 94 16.78 3.33 -4.17
C ALA A 94 17.49 4.47 -3.42
N PRO A 95 17.02 4.82 -2.22
CA PRO A 95 17.70 5.78 -1.37
C PRO A 95 19.10 5.26 -0.98
N PRO A 96 20.01 6.13 -0.52
CA PRO A 96 21.41 5.76 -0.26
C PRO A 96 21.63 4.59 0.70
N ASN A 97 20.66 4.31 1.56
CA ASN A 97 20.74 3.24 2.57
C ASN A 97 20.05 1.94 2.15
N ALA A 98 19.40 1.89 1.00
CA ALA A 98 18.77 0.68 0.51
C ALA A 98 19.83 -0.28 -0.04
N THR A 99 19.79 -1.53 0.42
CA THR A 99 20.61 -2.61 -0.14
C THR A 99 19.83 -3.46 -1.12
N VAL A 100 18.50 -3.40 -1.03
CA VAL A 100 17.57 -4.13 -1.90
C VAL A 100 16.46 -3.16 -2.34
N ALA A 101 16.11 -3.17 -3.60
CA ALA A 101 15.00 -2.37 -4.15
C ALA A 101 14.05 -3.24 -4.96
N ILE A 102 12.76 -2.87 -4.95
CA ILE A 102 11.78 -3.54 -5.80
C ILE A 102 11.87 -2.94 -7.21
N ASP A 103 12.07 -3.83 -8.18
CA ASP A 103 12.07 -3.51 -9.60
C ASP A 103 10.63 -3.52 -10.13
N TRP A 104 10.02 -2.35 -10.08
CA TRP A 104 8.66 -2.17 -10.57
C TRP A 104 8.58 -1.96 -12.09
N GLU A 105 9.64 -1.51 -12.71
CA GLU A 105 9.68 -1.16 -14.12
C GLU A 105 10.29 -2.28 -14.98
N ASN A 106 10.83 -3.32 -14.34
CA ASN A 106 11.57 -4.40 -14.98
C ASN A 106 12.78 -3.87 -15.77
N ASP A 107 13.51 -2.95 -15.14
CA ASP A 107 14.69 -2.26 -15.69
C ASP A 107 15.97 -2.58 -14.90
N GLU A 108 15.97 -3.69 -14.13
CA GLU A 108 17.07 -4.10 -13.25
C GLU A 108 17.45 -3.00 -12.23
N CYS A 109 16.45 -2.33 -11.67
CA CYS A 109 16.61 -1.17 -10.78
C CYS A 109 17.46 -0.06 -11.40
N ASN A 110 17.30 0.15 -12.70
CA ASN A 110 18.04 1.14 -13.46
C ASN A 110 19.57 0.93 -13.40
N SER A 111 20.01 -0.34 -13.38
CA SER A 111 21.42 -0.79 -13.37
C SER A 111 22.27 -0.16 -12.25
N ARG A 112 21.67 0.13 -11.10
CA ARG A 112 22.38 0.74 -9.98
C ARG A 112 23.34 -0.26 -9.33
N THR A 113 24.60 0.12 -9.25
CA THR A 113 25.63 -0.70 -8.62
C THR A 113 25.43 -0.77 -7.10
N GLY A 114 25.54 -1.99 -6.55
CA GLY A 114 25.48 -2.21 -5.09
C GLY A 114 24.08 -2.38 -4.51
N ILE A 115 23.04 -2.43 -5.34
CA ILE A 115 21.66 -2.68 -4.94
C ILE A 115 21.22 -4.00 -5.55
N ALA A 116 20.70 -4.91 -4.71
CA ALA A 116 20.05 -6.12 -5.20
C ALA A 116 18.62 -5.79 -5.64
N CYS A 117 18.22 -6.27 -6.81
CA CYS A 117 16.90 -6.04 -7.36
C CYS A 117 15.98 -7.24 -7.12
N VAL A 118 14.78 -6.98 -6.64
CA VAL A 118 13.71 -7.97 -6.50
C VAL A 118 12.58 -7.62 -7.47
N GLY A 119 12.28 -8.50 -8.40
CA GLY A 119 11.24 -8.27 -9.42
C GLY A 119 9.83 -8.25 -8.82
N ALA A 120 8.97 -7.38 -9.34
CA ALA A 120 7.57 -7.40 -9.04
C ALA A 120 6.84 -8.50 -9.84
N SER A 121 5.61 -8.83 -9.45
CA SER A 121 4.73 -9.67 -10.27
C SER A 121 4.57 -9.08 -11.67
N LYS A 122 4.23 -9.91 -12.63
CA LYS A 122 3.85 -9.41 -13.95
C LYS A 122 2.69 -8.42 -13.80
N GLU A 123 2.70 -7.38 -14.63
CA GLU A 123 1.60 -6.42 -14.65
C GLU A 123 0.28 -7.16 -14.90
N THR A 124 -0.68 -6.92 -14.04
CA THR A 124 -2.06 -7.31 -14.35
C THR A 124 -2.54 -6.44 -15.51
N ALA A 125 -3.38 -7.02 -16.36
CA ALA A 125 -3.99 -6.27 -17.46
C ALA A 125 -4.55 -4.95 -16.93
N LYS A 126 -4.33 -3.87 -17.69
CA LYS A 126 -4.90 -2.56 -17.35
C LYS A 126 -6.39 -2.71 -17.14
N ASP A 127 -6.87 -2.24 -16.00
CA ASP A 127 -8.30 -2.16 -15.78
C ASP A 127 -8.96 -1.19 -16.79
N GLY A 128 -10.30 -1.18 -16.86
CA GLY A 128 -11.03 -0.26 -17.73
C GLY A 128 -10.75 1.23 -17.47
N ALA A 129 -10.12 1.57 -16.36
CA ALA A 129 -9.69 2.92 -15.98
C ALA A 129 -8.23 3.21 -16.39
N GLY A 130 -7.52 2.26 -17.01
CA GLY A 130 -6.15 2.42 -17.47
C GLY A 130 -5.12 2.35 -16.35
N GLN A 131 -5.45 1.71 -15.22
CA GLN A 131 -4.55 1.51 -14.09
C GLN A 131 -3.76 0.22 -14.28
N THR A 132 -2.47 0.26 -13.98
CA THR A 132 -1.60 -0.91 -13.97
C THR A 132 -1.35 -1.31 -12.52
N ILE A 133 -1.53 -2.59 -12.21
CA ILE A 133 -1.41 -3.15 -10.86
C ILE A 133 -0.29 -4.17 -10.87
N GLN A 134 0.61 -4.08 -9.90
CA GLN A 134 1.67 -5.04 -9.65
C GLN A 134 1.77 -5.28 -8.15
N TYR A 135 2.23 -6.46 -7.75
CA TYR A 135 2.47 -6.74 -6.34
C TYR A 135 3.80 -7.47 -6.13
N VAL A 136 4.30 -7.39 -4.90
CA VAL A 136 5.41 -8.19 -4.40
C VAL A 136 5.01 -8.76 -3.05
N VAL A 137 5.30 -10.02 -2.84
CA VAL A 137 5.03 -10.73 -1.60
C VAL A 137 6.34 -11.09 -0.92
N HIS A 138 6.50 -10.68 0.32
CA HIS A 138 7.62 -11.10 1.17
C HIS A 138 7.10 -11.91 2.34
N ARG A 139 7.66 -13.09 2.54
CA ARG A 139 7.46 -13.83 3.78
C ARG A 139 8.27 -13.14 4.88
N LEU A 140 7.66 -12.90 6.04
CA LEU A 140 8.32 -12.22 7.15
C LEU A 140 9.24 -13.18 7.91
N CYS A 141 10.25 -13.68 7.19
CA CYS A 141 11.34 -14.49 7.71
C CYS A 141 12.69 -13.85 7.40
N ARG A 142 13.69 -14.14 8.21
CA ARG A 142 15.04 -13.60 8.03
C ARG A 142 15.75 -14.25 6.85
N SER A 143 15.47 -15.52 6.58
CA SER A 143 16.06 -16.28 5.48
C SER A 143 15.04 -17.14 4.75
N SER A 144 15.38 -17.61 3.56
CA SER A 144 14.65 -18.63 2.83
C SER A 144 14.77 -19.98 3.58
N GLY A 145 13.97 -20.98 3.17
CA GLY A 145 13.91 -22.28 3.81
C GLY A 145 12.67 -22.49 4.67
N SER A 146 12.64 -23.59 5.41
CA SER A 146 11.49 -23.91 6.26
C SER A 146 11.30 -22.90 7.38
N PRO A 147 10.07 -22.42 7.64
CA PRO A 147 9.79 -21.55 8.77
C PRO A 147 9.90 -22.28 10.13
N LYS A 148 9.96 -23.63 10.13
CA LYS A 148 10.14 -24.46 11.31
C LYS A 148 11.61 -24.72 11.63
N ASP A 149 12.52 -24.28 10.79
CA ASP A 149 13.95 -24.39 11.03
C ASP A 149 14.35 -23.44 12.16
N ALA A 150 15.05 -23.98 13.17
CA ALA A 150 15.51 -23.21 14.33
C ALA A 150 16.49 -22.08 13.93
N ALA A 151 17.17 -22.21 12.81
CA ALA A 151 18.06 -21.17 12.27
C ALA A 151 17.31 -20.04 11.55
N ASN A 152 16.04 -20.26 11.20
CA ASN A 152 15.23 -19.28 10.50
C ASN A 152 14.29 -18.53 11.46
N SER A 153 14.50 -17.26 11.63
CA SER A 153 13.65 -16.43 12.47
C SER A 153 12.51 -15.84 11.63
N CYS A 154 11.29 -16.32 11.86
CA CYS A 154 10.07 -15.85 11.19
C CYS A 154 9.13 -15.16 12.17
N LEU A 155 8.37 -14.19 11.68
CA LEU A 155 7.22 -13.64 12.41
C LEU A 155 6.06 -14.64 12.31
N LEU A 156 5.66 -15.17 13.46
CA LEU A 156 4.64 -16.20 13.55
C LEU A 156 3.39 -15.65 14.25
N TYR A 157 2.22 -15.94 13.68
CA TYR A 157 0.96 -15.82 14.38
C TYR A 157 0.78 -17.02 15.30
N GLN A 158 0.58 -16.76 16.57
CA GLN A 158 0.23 -17.77 17.56
C GLN A 158 -1.21 -17.55 17.98
N GLU A 159 -2.08 -18.46 17.61
CA GLU A 159 -3.42 -18.45 18.14
C GLU A 159 -3.36 -18.70 19.66
N SER A 160 -3.68 -17.70 20.44
CA SER A 160 -3.87 -17.87 21.88
C SER A 160 -5.16 -18.65 22.08
N SER A 161 -5.08 -19.98 22.11
CA SER A 161 -6.17 -20.76 22.63
C SER A 161 -6.37 -20.37 24.10
N GLN A 162 -7.25 -19.42 24.33
CA GLN A 162 -7.82 -19.19 25.66
C GLN A 162 -8.62 -20.44 26.00
N VAL A 163 -7.94 -21.44 26.52
CA VAL A 163 -8.66 -22.47 27.28
C VAL A 163 -9.26 -21.73 28.45
N SER A 164 -10.53 -21.38 28.29
CA SER A 164 -11.36 -21.02 29.43
C SER A 164 -11.29 -22.19 30.42
N SER A 165 -10.38 -22.10 31.37
CA SER A 165 -10.36 -23.03 32.50
C SER A 165 -11.67 -22.84 33.22
N LYS A 166 -12.64 -23.71 32.93
CA LYS A 166 -13.80 -23.88 33.79
C LYS A 166 -13.26 -24.15 35.18
N LYS A 167 -13.44 -23.18 36.08
CA LYS A 167 -13.06 -23.28 37.48
C LYS A 167 -13.33 -24.70 38.01
N GLY A 168 -12.28 -25.45 38.34
CA GLY A 168 -12.36 -26.65 39.15
C GLY A 168 -12.16 -28.01 38.49
N GLN A 169 -11.81 -28.11 37.21
CA GLN A 169 -11.55 -29.41 36.59
C GLN A 169 -10.08 -29.57 36.24
N PHE A 170 -9.31 -30.10 37.22
CA PHE A 170 -7.98 -30.66 36.93
C PHE A 170 -8.18 -32.02 36.25
N SER A 171 -8.05 -32.05 34.92
CA SER A 171 -7.98 -33.30 34.18
C SER A 171 -6.52 -33.75 34.13
N TYR A 172 -6.17 -34.69 34.98
CA TYR A 172 -4.84 -35.31 35.09
C TYR A 172 -4.48 -36.25 33.92
N GLY A 173 -5.19 -36.19 32.82
CA GLY A 173 -5.01 -37.13 31.71
C GLY A 173 -4.90 -36.55 30.30
N ALA A 174 -5.16 -35.30 30.11
CA ALA A 174 -5.03 -34.67 28.82
C ALA A 174 -3.91 -33.63 28.89
N ALA A 175 -2.68 -34.09 28.71
CA ALA A 175 -1.70 -33.21 28.10
C ALA A 175 -2.32 -32.78 26.76
N SER A 176 -3.07 -31.66 26.79
CA SER A 176 -3.49 -31.01 25.56
C SER A 176 -2.19 -30.68 24.82
N ARG A 177 -1.86 -31.58 23.92
CA ARG A 177 -0.88 -31.31 22.89
C ARG A 177 -1.52 -30.22 22.03
N PHE A 178 -1.44 -29.00 22.54
CA PHE A 178 -1.65 -27.83 21.74
C PHE A 178 -0.54 -27.87 20.70
N THR A 179 -0.76 -28.54 19.60
CA THR A 179 -0.08 -28.21 18.38
C THR A 179 -0.49 -26.76 18.12
N ARG A 180 0.37 -25.85 18.56
CA ARG A 180 0.27 -24.46 18.16
C ARG A 180 0.54 -24.46 16.66
N ASP A 181 -0.52 -24.49 15.86
CA ASP A 181 -0.38 -24.17 14.46
C ASP A 181 0.07 -22.72 14.41
N SER A 182 1.36 -22.54 14.26
CA SER A 182 1.96 -21.24 14.07
C SER A 182 1.88 -20.91 12.59
N ALA A 183 1.04 -19.95 12.25
CA ALA A 183 0.95 -19.43 10.90
C ALA A 183 2.05 -18.38 10.66
N VAL A 184 2.61 -18.38 9.46
CA VAL A 184 3.65 -17.42 9.09
C VAL A 184 3.00 -16.16 8.52
N TYR A 185 3.55 -14.99 8.86
CA TYR A 185 3.11 -13.73 8.27
C TYR A 185 3.78 -13.47 6.92
N TYR A 186 2.98 -12.91 6.03
CA TYR A 186 3.40 -12.42 4.72
C TYR A 186 3.04 -10.94 4.59
N ARG A 187 3.91 -10.17 3.96
CA ARG A 187 3.66 -8.79 3.60
C ARG A 187 3.48 -8.69 2.10
N ILE A 188 2.31 -8.28 1.69
CA ILE A 188 1.97 -7.99 0.30
C ILE A 188 2.14 -6.48 0.10
N THR A 189 2.96 -6.08 -0.85
CA THR A 189 3.11 -4.69 -1.26
C THR A 189 2.56 -4.57 -2.67
N THR A 190 1.49 -3.83 -2.85
CA THR A 190 0.86 -3.59 -4.14
C THR A 190 1.18 -2.18 -4.60
N ARG A 191 1.64 -2.05 -5.84
CA ARG A 191 1.79 -0.77 -6.54
C ARG A 191 0.69 -0.63 -7.58
N VAL A 192 0.04 0.51 -7.59
CA VAL A 192 -0.89 0.92 -8.65
C VAL A 192 -0.35 2.15 -9.33
N ARG A 193 -0.21 2.07 -10.65
CA ARG A 193 0.10 3.21 -11.51
C ARG A 193 -1.18 3.59 -12.26
N GLY A 194 -1.71 4.76 -11.95
CA GLY A 194 -2.91 5.32 -12.54
C GLY A 194 -2.63 6.39 -13.60
N PRO A 195 -3.69 6.97 -14.16
CA PRO A 195 -3.60 8.12 -15.06
C PRO A 195 -2.88 9.30 -14.40
N ARG A 196 -2.31 10.19 -15.21
CA ARG A 196 -1.58 11.39 -14.77
C ARG A 196 -0.38 11.09 -13.87
N ASN A 197 0.27 9.94 -14.07
CA ASN A 197 1.43 9.52 -13.27
C ASN A 197 1.14 9.37 -11.76
N THR A 198 -0.10 9.09 -11.41
CA THR A 198 -0.47 8.80 -10.01
C THR A 198 0.07 7.43 -9.64
N THR A 199 0.93 7.37 -8.63
CA THR A 199 1.44 6.10 -8.08
C THR A 199 1.01 5.97 -6.63
N VAL A 200 0.44 4.81 -6.29
CA VAL A 200 0.00 4.48 -4.93
C VAL A 200 0.60 3.14 -4.54
N PHE A 201 1.10 3.06 -3.31
CA PHE A 201 1.57 1.82 -2.69
C PHE A 201 0.64 1.47 -1.52
N VAL A 202 0.20 0.23 -1.48
CA VAL A 202 -0.60 -0.33 -0.38
C VAL A 202 0.12 -1.55 0.17
N GLN A 203 0.18 -1.66 1.49
CA GLN A 203 0.74 -2.82 2.16
C GLN A 203 -0.33 -3.54 2.97
N THR A 204 -0.39 -4.85 2.79
CA THR A 204 -1.30 -5.75 3.50
C THR A 204 -0.49 -6.84 4.19
N LEU A 205 -0.81 -7.11 5.46
CA LEU A 205 -0.24 -8.22 6.21
C LEU A 205 -1.27 -9.33 6.29
N VAL A 206 -0.85 -10.53 5.92
CA VAL A 206 -1.68 -11.74 5.99
C VAL A 206 -0.93 -12.88 6.65
N HIS A 207 -1.63 -13.86 7.19
CA HIS A 207 -1.05 -15.09 7.73
C HIS A 207 -1.84 -16.31 7.25
N PHE A 208 -1.16 -17.41 7.08
CA PHE A 208 -1.71 -18.70 6.67
C PHE A 208 -1.08 -19.83 7.48
#